data_63e31bedffe499f0c436969be671f19c
#
_entry.id   63e31bedffe499f0c436969be671f19c
#
_cell.length_a   1.000
_cell.length_b   1.000
_cell.length_c   1.000
_cell.angle_alpha   90.00
_cell.angle_beta   90.00
_cell.angle_gamma   90.00
#
_symmetry.space_group_name_H-M   'P 1'
#
loop_
_entity.id
_entity.type
_entity.pdbx_description
1 polymer ?
#
loop_
_entity_poly.entity_id
_entity_poly.type
_entity_poly.pdbx_seq_one_letter_code
_entity_poly.pdbx_strand_id
1 'polypeptide(L)'
;PTTCGTGSEATAVSILTNHATKSKGSIPHKLFADLSLVDARYLMSAPKSVINNTAVDALGHLIESYLNSKTTDYSKIFVKSGLEMWSRTKTVIIGEKEAEYEDYRNLINASTLGGMAIAHTGTSLPHALSYRLTYDLSMPHGAAVGYFLASFIREADKTDADYLLGLAGFSSVDELQSFYEQACSFDEVKKEILDKTFNDVLNNPAKLATSSFKTDEAVLKRIVNI
;
A
#
# COMPACT_ATOMS: atom_id res chain seq x y z
N PRO A 1 13.20 10.11 5.58
CA PRO A 1 12.82 9.33 4.41
C PRO A 1 13.28 9.99 3.11
N THR A 2 13.60 9.15 2.10
CA THR A 2 14.00 9.57 0.75
C THR A 2 13.05 9.01 -0.32
N THR A 3 11.97 8.39 0.11
CA THR A 3 10.85 7.89 -0.69
C THR A 3 9.54 8.26 -0.01
N CYS A 4 8.43 8.21 -0.73
CA CYS A 4 7.11 8.60 -0.24
C CYS A 4 6.14 7.41 -0.09
N GLY A 5 6.64 6.27 0.40
CA GLY A 5 5.85 5.05 0.47
C GLY A 5 5.82 4.38 1.83
N THR A 6 7.00 4.02 2.32
CA THR A 6 7.14 3.10 3.44
C THR A 6 6.62 3.62 4.78
N GLY A 7 6.63 4.93 5.01
CA GLY A 7 6.32 5.52 6.32
C GLY A 7 7.19 4.96 7.45
N SER A 8 8.37 4.41 7.12
CA SER A 8 9.24 3.72 8.09
C SER A 8 9.76 4.62 9.19
N GLU A 9 9.80 5.92 8.96
CA GLU A 9 10.14 6.94 9.95
C GLU A 9 9.12 7.04 11.09
N ALA A 10 7.91 6.53 10.89
CA ALA A 10 6.82 6.53 11.87
C ALA A 10 6.47 5.11 12.38
N THR A 11 7.22 4.09 11.99
CA THR A 11 6.97 2.70 12.40
C THR A 11 8.15 2.11 13.18
N ALA A 12 7.90 1.09 13.98
CA ALA A 12 8.93 0.31 14.69
C ALA A 12 9.27 -1.01 13.97
N VAL A 13 8.90 -1.12 12.68
CA VAL A 13 9.01 -2.37 11.93
C VAL A 13 10.12 -2.29 10.91
N SER A 14 10.99 -3.31 10.87
CA SER A 14 11.98 -3.50 9.82
C SER A 14 11.72 -4.82 9.10
N ILE A 15 11.49 -4.74 7.79
CA ILE A 15 11.21 -5.91 6.95
C ILE A 15 12.50 -6.34 6.23
N LEU A 16 12.87 -7.60 6.40
CA LEU A 16 14.02 -8.20 5.74
C LEU A 16 13.58 -9.27 4.72
N THR A 17 14.32 -9.36 3.64
CA THR A 17 14.20 -10.47 2.69
C THR A 17 15.06 -11.65 3.18
N ASN A 18 14.43 -12.81 3.37
CA ASN A 18 15.12 -14.05 3.70
C ASN A 18 15.25 -14.91 2.43
N HIS A 19 16.44 -14.96 1.87
CA HIS A 19 16.68 -15.73 0.64
C HIS A 19 16.65 -17.25 0.86
N ALA A 20 16.92 -17.73 2.07
CA ALA A 20 16.86 -19.16 2.38
C ALA A 20 15.42 -19.70 2.36
N THR A 21 14.47 -18.92 2.83
CA THR A 21 13.04 -19.27 2.85
C THR A 21 12.26 -18.63 1.71
N LYS A 22 12.91 -17.82 0.85
CA LYS A 22 12.30 -17.05 -0.25
C LYS A 22 11.09 -16.24 0.22
N SER A 23 11.22 -15.59 1.36
CA SER A 23 10.14 -14.85 2.01
C SER A 23 10.59 -13.49 2.50
N LYS A 24 9.62 -12.65 2.88
CA LYS A 24 9.83 -11.41 3.62
C LYS A 24 9.20 -11.52 5.00
N GLY A 25 9.82 -10.90 5.98
CA GLY A 25 9.30 -10.87 7.34
C GLY A 25 9.93 -9.77 8.18
N SER A 26 9.21 -9.35 9.22
CA SER A 26 9.74 -8.40 10.18
C SER A 26 10.72 -9.08 11.14
N ILE A 27 11.77 -8.34 11.50
CA ILE A 27 12.61 -8.75 12.62
C ILE A 27 11.82 -8.62 13.94
N PRO A 28 12.14 -9.42 14.96
CA PRO A 28 11.38 -9.43 16.21
C PRO A 28 11.55 -8.16 17.07
N HIS A 29 12.57 -7.36 16.79
CA HIS A 29 12.84 -6.13 17.53
C HIS A 29 12.01 -4.97 16.97
N LYS A 30 11.40 -4.21 17.88
CA LYS A 30 10.64 -2.99 17.57
C LYS A 30 11.44 -1.78 18.03
N LEU A 31 11.89 -0.96 17.08
CA LEU A 31 12.70 0.22 17.36
C LEU A 31 12.13 1.40 16.60
N PHE A 32 11.65 2.40 17.31
CA PHE A 32 11.36 3.71 16.72
C PHE A 32 12.63 4.53 16.61
N ALA A 33 12.71 5.39 15.61
CA ALA A 33 13.75 6.40 15.56
C ALA A 33 13.53 7.45 16.66
N ASP A 34 14.62 7.89 17.31
CA ASP A 34 14.54 8.97 18.32
C ASP A 34 14.19 10.31 17.66
N LEU A 35 14.59 10.48 16.39
CA LEU A 35 14.31 11.66 15.58
C LEU A 35 14.14 11.26 14.12
N SER A 36 13.06 11.71 13.51
CA SER A 36 12.79 11.51 12.08
C SER A 36 12.72 12.86 11.36
N LEU A 37 13.57 13.05 10.35
CA LEU A 37 13.56 14.24 9.51
C LEU A 37 12.71 13.99 8.26
N VAL A 38 11.54 14.61 8.20
CA VAL A 38 10.61 14.50 7.06
C VAL A 38 10.74 15.77 6.22
N ASP A 39 11.50 15.68 5.12
CA ASP A 39 11.80 16.80 4.25
C ASP A 39 11.56 16.44 2.78
N ALA A 40 10.59 17.11 2.16
CA ALA A 40 10.18 16.88 0.79
C ALA A 40 11.30 17.10 -0.24
N ARG A 41 12.32 17.89 0.09
CA ARG A 41 13.48 18.12 -0.79
C ARG A 41 14.22 16.85 -1.17
N TYR A 42 14.20 15.83 -0.30
CA TYR A 42 14.81 14.53 -0.60
C TYR A 42 14.06 13.72 -1.67
N LEU A 43 12.80 14.06 -1.98
CA LEU A 43 12.06 13.42 -3.06
C LEU A 43 12.33 14.05 -4.43
N MET A 44 12.74 15.31 -4.48
CA MET A 44 12.83 16.09 -5.72
C MET A 44 13.85 15.50 -6.72
N SER A 45 14.82 14.73 -6.26
CA SER A 45 15.81 14.05 -7.11
C SER A 45 15.50 12.58 -7.39
N ALA A 46 14.41 12.06 -6.83
CA ALA A 46 14.05 10.67 -7.03
C ALA A 46 13.50 10.44 -8.44
N PRO A 47 13.83 9.31 -9.10
CA PRO A 47 13.23 8.94 -10.38
C PRO A 47 11.69 8.86 -10.28
N LYS A 48 11.00 9.27 -11.35
CA LYS A 48 9.53 9.24 -11.40
C LYS A 48 8.96 7.86 -11.07
N SER A 49 9.57 6.80 -11.58
CA SER A 49 9.16 5.42 -11.29
C SER A 49 9.24 5.08 -9.79
N VAL A 50 10.22 5.62 -9.07
CA VAL A 50 10.34 5.44 -7.62
C VAL A 50 9.22 6.22 -6.92
N ILE A 51 8.98 7.48 -7.30
CA ILE A 51 7.88 8.28 -6.75
C ILE A 51 6.54 7.57 -6.96
N ASN A 52 6.24 7.13 -8.18
CA ASN A 52 4.98 6.48 -8.52
C ASN A 52 4.77 5.20 -7.71
N ASN A 53 5.75 4.30 -7.73
CA ASN A 53 5.64 3.03 -6.98
C ASN A 53 5.48 3.27 -5.48
N THR A 54 6.23 4.23 -4.91
CA THR A 54 6.14 4.50 -3.47
C THR A 54 4.88 5.28 -3.11
N ALA A 55 4.35 6.13 -3.99
CA ALA A 55 3.04 6.77 -3.78
C ALA A 55 1.90 5.74 -3.75
N VAL A 56 1.95 4.71 -4.60
CA VAL A 56 0.98 3.59 -4.57
C VAL A 56 1.14 2.76 -3.29
N ASP A 57 2.35 2.56 -2.79
CA ASP A 57 2.61 1.90 -1.50
C ASP A 57 1.96 2.66 -0.34
N ALA A 58 2.15 3.99 -0.29
CA ALA A 58 1.50 4.85 0.71
C ALA A 58 -0.04 4.79 0.64
N LEU A 59 -0.60 4.77 -0.57
CA LEU A 59 -2.04 4.58 -0.79
C LEU A 59 -2.51 3.24 -0.21
N GLY A 60 -1.74 2.17 -0.46
CA GLY A 60 -1.98 0.84 0.11
C GLY A 60 -1.98 0.88 1.64
N HIS A 61 -0.98 1.48 2.26
CA HIS A 61 -0.89 1.62 3.72
C HIS A 61 -2.12 2.30 4.32
N LEU A 62 -2.55 3.41 3.72
CA LEU A 62 -3.72 4.17 4.19
C LEU A 62 -5.01 3.36 4.06
N ILE A 63 -5.27 2.78 2.90
CA ILE A 63 -6.48 2.00 2.64
C ILE A 63 -6.50 0.72 3.49
N GLU A 64 -5.40 -0.01 3.55
CA GLU A 64 -5.31 -1.22 4.34
C GLU A 64 -5.46 -0.96 5.84
N SER A 65 -4.92 0.15 6.35
CA SER A 65 -5.12 0.52 7.75
C SER A 65 -6.57 0.81 8.09
N TYR A 66 -7.32 1.45 7.19
CA TYR A 66 -8.75 1.71 7.40
C TYR A 66 -9.55 0.41 7.39
N LEU A 67 -9.29 -0.46 6.42
CA LEU A 67 -9.97 -1.75 6.22
C LEU A 67 -9.34 -2.88 7.06
N ASN A 68 -8.60 -2.56 8.12
CA ASN A 68 -7.97 -3.53 8.99
C ASN A 68 -8.90 -3.92 10.15
N SER A 69 -8.87 -5.18 10.58
CA SER A 69 -9.61 -5.67 11.74
C SER A 69 -9.21 -5.00 13.06
N LYS A 70 -8.04 -4.33 13.10
CA LYS A 70 -7.52 -3.56 14.24
C LYS A 70 -7.71 -2.06 14.09
N THR A 71 -8.46 -1.60 13.10
CA THR A 71 -8.67 -0.17 12.89
C THR A 71 -9.37 0.46 14.09
N THR A 72 -9.03 1.71 14.38
CA THR A 72 -9.58 2.51 15.47
C THR A 72 -9.88 3.92 14.96
N ASP A 73 -10.67 4.67 15.72
CA ASP A 73 -10.93 6.08 15.39
C ASP A 73 -9.64 6.90 15.27
N TYR A 74 -8.61 6.57 16.08
CA TYR A 74 -7.31 7.24 16.00
C TYR A 74 -6.58 6.92 14.69
N SER A 75 -6.53 5.64 14.28
CA SER A 75 -5.89 5.28 13.00
C SER A 75 -6.63 5.91 11.81
N LYS A 76 -7.96 6.01 11.88
CA LYS A 76 -8.79 6.66 10.85
C LYS A 76 -8.50 8.15 10.67
N ILE A 77 -8.07 8.86 11.73
CA ILE A 77 -7.65 10.28 11.63
C ILE A 77 -6.43 10.40 10.70
N PHE A 78 -5.41 9.53 10.89
CA PHE A 78 -4.23 9.52 10.03
C PHE A 78 -4.58 9.13 8.60
N VAL A 79 -5.44 8.13 8.42
CA VAL A 79 -5.90 7.69 7.09
C VAL A 79 -6.60 8.83 6.35
N LYS A 80 -7.58 9.49 6.99
CA LYS A 80 -8.29 10.59 6.37
C LYS A 80 -7.34 11.68 5.89
N SER A 81 -6.52 12.20 6.79
CA SER A 81 -5.58 13.27 6.47
C SER A 81 -4.56 12.84 5.40
N GLY A 82 -4.09 11.59 5.47
CA GLY A 82 -3.16 11.02 4.50
C GLY A 82 -3.77 10.92 3.11
N LEU A 83 -4.98 10.40 2.97
CA LEU A 83 -5.67 10.28 1.68
C LEU A 83 -6.01 11.66 1.08
N GLU A 84 -6.44 12.63 1.89
CA GLU A 84 -6.68 14.00 1.43
C GLU A 84 -5.41 14.68 0.89
N MET A 85 -4.25 14.44 1.49
CA MET A 85 -2.96 14.94 0.98
C MET A 85 -2.55 14.18 -0.29
N TRP A 86 -2.66 12.86 -0.26
CA TRP A 86 -2.31 11.99 -1.38
C TRP A 86 -3.13 12.31 -2.64
N SER A 87 -4.44 12.54 -2.50
CA SER A 87 -5.36 12.81 -3.61
C SER A 87 -4.97 14.02 -4.45
N ARG A 88 -4.32 15.02 -3.84
CA ARG A 88 -3.85 16.24 -4.53
C ARG A 88 -2.74 15.96 -5.53
N THR A 89 -2.11 14.80 -5.47
CA THR A 89 -0.93 14.45 -6.27
C THR A 89 -1.23 13.47 -7.42
N LYS A 90 -2.48 13.05 -7.59
CA LYS A 90 -2.88 12.07 -8.63
C LYS A 90 -2.35 12.44 -10.01
N THR A 91 -2.59 13.67 -10.46
CA THR A 91 -2.19 14.16 -11.79
C THR A 91 -0.67 14.21 -11.98
N VAL A 92 0.08 14.46 -10.90
CA VAL A 92 1.55 14.39 -10.91
C VAL A 92 2.02 12.94 -11.05
N ILE A 93 1.42 12.02 -10.30
CA ILE A 93 1.81 10.59 -10.31
C ILE A 93 1.63 10.00 -11.72
N ILE A 94 0.50 10.24 -12.38
CA ILE A 94 0.26 9.73 -13.75
C ILE A 94 0.90 10.60 -14.86
N GLY A 95 1.50 11.72 -14.52
CA GLY A 95 2.28 12.55 -15.44
C GLY A 95 1.47 13.54 -16.26
N GLU A 96 0.27 13.86 -15.84
CA GLU A 96 -0.56 14.93 -16.43
C GLU A 96 -0.12 16.34 -16.00
N LYS A 97 0.62 16.44 -14.90
CA LYS A 97 1.18 17.67 -14.35
C LYS A 97 2.64 17.45 -13.95
N GLU A 98 3.49 18.46 -14.18
CA GLU A 98 4.83 18.50 -13.61
C GLU A 98 4.77 18.71 -12.10
N ALA A 99 5.67 18.03 -11.36
CA ALA A 99 5.69 18.08 -9.92
C ALA A 99 6.29 19.39 -9.41
N GLU A 100 5.60 20.03 -8.49
CA GLU A 100 6.10 21.18 -7.73
C GLU A 100 6.49 20.76 -6.30
N TYR A 101 7.19 21.61 -5.56
CA TYR A 101 7.60 21.34 -4.18
C TYR A 101 6.42 20.91 -3.28
N GLU A 102 5.27 21.53 -3.46
CA GLU A 102 4.06 21.23 -2.68
C GLU A 102 3.55 19.82 -2.94
N ASP A 103 3.69 19.31 -4.17
CA ASP A 103 3.31 17.93 -4.49
C ASP A 103 4.20 16.91 -3.76
N TYR A 104 5.52 17.15 -3.74
CA TYR A 104 6.45 16.33 -2.96
C TYR A 104 6.17 16.41 -1.46
N ARG A 105 5.78 17.58 -0.95
CA ARG A 105 5.37 17.77 0.45
C ARG A 105 4.11 16.99 0.78
N ASN A 106 3.12 17.00 -0.10
CA ASN A 106 1.89 16.21 0.08
C ASN A 106 2.20 14.71 0.05
N LEU A 107 3.04 14.22 -0.87
CA LEU A 107 3.42 12.81 -0.96
C LEU A 107 4.16 12.31 0.28
N ILE A 108 5.18 13.04 0.74
CA ILE A 108 5.96 12.57 1.90
C ILE A 108 5.13 12.61 3.18
N ASN A 109 4.28 13.62 3.35
CA ASN A 109 3.39 13.70 4.50
C ASN A 109 2.31 12.61 4.46
N ALA A 110 1.72 12.31 3.29
CA ALA A 110 0.79 11.20 3.13
C ALA A 110 1.45 9.85 3.49
N SER A 111 2.70 9.64 3.06
CA SER A 111 3.48 8.46 3.42
C SER A 111 3.72 8.36 4.93
N THR A 112 4.12 9.44 5.58
CA THR A 112 4.33 9.47 7.04
C THR A 112 3.03 9.18 7.80
N LEU A 113 1.90 9.77 7.36
CA LEU A 113 0.57 9.50 7.92
C LEU A 113 0.15 8.04 7.70
N GLY A 114 0.46 7.46 6.54
CA GLY A 114 0.32 6.03 6.28
C GLY A 114 1.11 5.18 7.26
N GLY A 115 2.38 5.54 7.51
CA GLY A 115 3.22 4.92 8.52
C GLY A 115 2.62 4.99 9.92
N MET A 116 2.13 6.16 10.34
CA MET A 116 1.44 6.32 11.62
C MET A 116 0.20 5.42 11.70
N ALA A 117 -0.60 5.35 10.62
CA ALA A 117 -1.80 4.52 10.57
C ALA A 117 -1.46 3.03 10.74
N ILE A 118 -0.50 2.50 9.95
CA ILE A 118 -0.10 1.09 10.04
C ILE A 118 0.70 0.76 11.30
N ALA A 119 1.30 1.75 11.98
CA ALA A 119 1.89 1.52 13.30
C ALA A 119 0.85 1.07 14.33
N HIS A 120 -0.42 1.48 14.17
CA HIS A 120 -1.54 1.05 15.00
C HIS A 120 -2.14 -0.29 14.56
N THR A 121 -2.27 -0.51 13.26
CA THR A 121 -3.08 -1.62 12.70
C THR A 121 -2.24 -2.76 12.11
N GLY A 122 -1.04 -2.45 11.63
CA GLY A 122 -0.34 -3.27 10.66
C GLY A 122 -0.92 -3.11 9.26
N THR A 123 -0.35 -3.86 8.30
CA THR A 123 -0.86 -4.00 6.93
C THR A 123 -1.82 -5.18 6.81
N SER A 124 -2.49 -5.32 5.68
CA SER A 124 -3.51 -6.35 5.43
C SER A 124 -3.14 -7.24 4.23
N LEU A 125 -4.15 -7.69 3.48
CA LEU A 125 -3.99 -8.67 2.40
C LEU A 125 -3.18 -8.18 1.21
N PRO A 126 -3.35 -6.95 0.66
CA PRO A 126 -2.53 -6.49 -0.45
C PRO A 126 -1.03 -6.60 -0.19
N HIS A 127 -0.57 -6.18 0.99
CA HIS A 127 0.82 -6.35 1.39
C HIS A 127 1.23 -7.81 1.55
N ALA A 128 0.38 -8.65 2.15
CA ALA A 128 0.68 -10.07 2.29
C ALA A 128 0.83 -10.77 0.94
N LEU A 129 -0.04 -10.45 -0.01
CA LEU A 129 -0.02 -10.98 -1.38
C LEU A 129 1.17 -10.44 -2.19
N SER A 130 1.60 -9.20 -1.95
CA SER A 130 2.69 -8.56 -2.68
C SER A 130 4.05 -9.26 -2.55
N TYR A 131 4.28 -10.01 -1.47
CA TYR A 131 5.60 -10.55 -1.16
C TYR A 131 6.15 -11.48 -2.24
N ARG A 132 5.29 -12.34 -2.79
CA ARG A 132 5.68 -13.27 -3.86
C ARG A 132 6.01 -12.52 -5.15
N LEU A 133 5.19 -11.56 -5.54
CA LEU A 133 5.41 -10.73 -6.72
C LEU A 133 6.74 -9.96 -6.61
N THR A 134 6.98 -9.39 -5.44
CA THR A 134 8.24 -8.68 -5.18
C THR A 134 9.45 -9.62 -5.21
N TYR A 135 9.34 -10.83 -4.66
CA TYR A 135 10.46 -11.76 -4.59
C TYR A 135 10.74 -12.46 -5.93
N ASP A 136 9.70 -13.09 -6.52
CA ASP A 136 9.87 -13.95 -7.70
C ASP A 136 10.00 -13.14 -9.00
N LEU A 137 9.35 -11.96 -9.08
CA LEU A 137 9.33 -11.11 -10.28
C LEU A 137 10.23 -9.88 -10.17
N SER A 138 10.84 -9.63 -9.02
CA SER A 138 11.53 -8.36 -8.72
C SER A 138 10.66 -7.12 -8.97
N MET A 139 9.33 -7.28 -8.88
CA MET A 139 8.38 -6.20 -9.02
C MET A 139 8.61 -5.16 -7.92
N PRO A 140 8.64 -3.85 -8.20
CA PRO A 140 8.71 -2.83 -7.16
C PRO A 140 7.60 -3.02 -6.12
N HIS A 141 7.92 -2.87 -4.85
CA HIS A 141 7.01 -3.25 -3.75
C HIS A 141 5.65 -2.54 -3.84
N GLY A 142 5.63 -1.23 -4.07
CA GLY A 142 4.38 -0.49 -4.20
C GLY A 142 3.54 -0.92 -5.42
N ALA A 143 4.18 -1.27 -6.54
CA ALA A 143 3.48 -1.86 -7.68
C ALA A 143 2.85 -3.21 -7.31
N ALA A 144 3.59 -4.06 -6.59
CA ALA A 144 3.10 -5.36 -6.14
C ALA A 144 1.93 -5.25 -5.14
N VAL A 145 1.94 -4.23 -4.27
CA VAL A 145 0.81 -3.92 -3.37
C VAL A 145 -0.38 -3.42 -4.17
N GLY A 146 -0.17 -2.45 -5.06
CA GLY A 146 -1.20 -1.85 -5.92
C GLY A 146 -1.93 -2.86 -6.79
N TYR A 147 -1.23 -3.94 -7.22
CA TYR A 147 -1.81 -5.01 -8.03
C TYR A 147 -3.08 -5.62 -7.43
N PHE A 148 -3.14 -5.73 -6.10
CA PHE A 148 -4.27 -6.32 -5.39
C PHE A 148 -5.23 -5.29 -4.77
N LEU A 149 -4.88 -4.00 -4.80
CA LEU A 149 -5.57 -2.99 -4.01
C LEU A 149 -7.01 -2.75 -4.48
N ALA A 150 -7.24 -2.66 -5.78
CA ALA A 150 -8.59 -2.47 -6.34
C ALA A 150 -9.49 -3.66 -6.03
N SER A 151 -9.01 -4.89 -6.23
CA SER A 151 -9.76 -6.11 -5.91
C SER A 151 -10.03 -6.24 -4.41
N PHE A 152 -9.10 -5.81 -3.55
CA PHE A 152 -9.28 -5.78 -2.11
C PHE A 152 -10.40 -4.82 -1.68
N ILE A 153 -10.46 -3.62 -2.26
CA ILE A 153 -11.52 -2.63 -1.97
C ILE A 153 -12.88 -3.12 -2.43
N ARG A 154 -12.98 -3.88 -3.54
CA ARG A 154 -14.24 -4.46 -4.01
C ARG A 154 -14.90 -5.41 -3.01
N GLU A 155 -14.13 -6.03 -2.13
CA GLU A 155 -14.64 -6.95 -1.11
C GLU A 155 -15.05 -6.23 0.20
N ALA A 156 -14.72 -4.96 0.37
CA ALA A 156 -15.10 -4.17 1.54
C ALA A 156 -16.57 -3.77 1.51
N ASP A 157 -17.10 -3.37 2.67
CA ASP A 157 -18.42 -2.74 2.73
C ASP A 157 -18.46 -1.52 1.79
N LYS A 158 -19.57 -1.41 1.05
CA LYS A 158 -19.71 -0.37 0.03
C LYS A 158 -19.56 1.05 0.60
N THR A 159 -20.04 1.28 1.81
CA THR A 159 -19.93 2.60 2.46
C THR A 159 -18.48 2.96 2.75
N ASP A 160 -17.70 2.00 3.26
CA ASP A 160 -16.28 2.18 3.53
C ASP A 160 -15.49 2.33 2.23
N ALA A 161 -15.80 1.52 1.21
CA ALA A 161 -15.17 1.60 -0.10
C ALA A 161 -15.41 2.97 -0.77
N ASP A 162 -16.66 3.41 -0.85
CA ASP A 162 -17.02 4.72 -1.43
C ASP A 162 -16.37 5.88 -0.66
N TYR A 163 -16.31 5.79 0.67
CA TYR A 163 -15.66 6.80 1.50
C TYR A 163 -14.16 6.89 1.24
N LEU A 164 -13.45 5.76 1.19
CA LEU A 164 -12.02 5.72 0.92
C LEU A 164 -11.68 6.20 -0.48
N LEU A 165 -12.43 5.74 -1.48
CA LEU A 165 -12.27 6.19 -2.86
C LEU A 165 -12.48 7.71 -2.97
N GLY A 166 -13.53 8.25 -2.36
CA GLY A 166 -13.81 9.68 -2.36
C GLY A 166 -12.69 10.51 -1.72
N LEU A 167 -12.13 10.06 -0.58
CA LEU A 167 -10.98 10.71 0.06
C LEU A 167 -9.73 10.68 -0.82
N ALA A 168 -9.48 9.55 -1.50
CA ALA A 168 -8.35 9.39 -2.41
C ALA A 168 -8.58 10.08 -3.78
N GLY A 169 -9.76 10.66 -4.00
CA GLY A 169 -10.10 11.37 -5.23
C GLY A 169 -10.46 10.46 -6.41
N PHE A 170 -11.00 9.27 -6.15
CA PHE A 170 -11.52 8.34 -7.17
C PHE A 170 -13.05 8.27 -7.09
N SER A 171 -13.69 8.19 -8.25
CA SER A 171 -15.15 8.02 -8.36
C SER A 171 -15.58 6.54 -8.30
N SER A 172 -14.66 5.62 -8.58
CA SER A 172 -14.94 4.18 -8.60
C SER A 172 -13.66 3.37 -8.40
N VAL A 173 -13.84 2.08 -8.08
CA VAL A 173 -12.73 1.10 -8.03
C VAL A 173 -12.08 0.93 -9.41
N ASP A 174 -12.85 1.05 -10.49
CA ASP A 174 -12.31 0.92 -11.86
C ASP A 174 -11.43 2.13 -12.23
N GLU A 175 -11.75 3.33 -11.74
CA GLU A 175 -10.86 4.49 -11.87
C GLU A 175 -9.56 4.28 -11.09
N LEU A 176 -9.63 3.76 -9.88
CA LEU A 176 -8.43 3.39 -9.11
C LEU A 176 -7.57 2.36 -9.86
N GLN A 177 -8.18 1.32 -10.43
CA GLN A 177 -7.46 0.32 -11.22
C GLN A 177 -6.77 0.97 -12.44
N SER A 178 -7.49 1.80 -13.19
CA SER A 178 -6.93 2.51 -14.34
C SER A 178 -5.79 3.46 -13.95
N PHE A 179 -5.93 4.15 -12.83
CA PHE A 179 -4.85 4.97 -12.27
C PHE A 179 -3.62 4.14 -11.93
N TYR A 180 -3.80 3.00 -11.27
CA TYR A 180 -2.70 2.10 -10.93
C TYR A 180 -1.94 1.62 -12.17
N GLU A 181 -2.64 1.22 -13.22
CA GLU A 181 -2.06 0.77 -14.50
C GLU A 181 -1.28 1.88 -15.22
N GLN A 182 -1.69 3.13 -15.05
CA GLN A 182 -0.94 4.28 -15.58
C GLN A 182 0.27 4.64 -14.72
N ALA A 183 0.14 4.53 -13.39
CA ALA A 183 1.19 4.90 -12.45
C ALA A 183 2.33 3.89 -12.39
N CYS A 184 2.02 2.60 -12.50
CA CYS A 184 2.96 1.50 -12.34
C CYS A 184 3.06 0.65 -13.61
N SER A 185 4.28 0.51 -14.13
CA SER A 185 4.59 -0.34 -15.28
C SER A 185 5.20 -1.65 -14.79
N PHE A 186 4.65 -2.78 -15.23
CA PHE A 186 5.19 -4.12 -14.95
C PHE A 186 4.74 -5.11 -16.04
N ASP A 187 5.46 -6.24 -16.14
CA ASP A 187 5.09 -7.32 -17.03
C ASP A 187 3.85 -8.08 -16.51
N GLU A 188 3.14 -8.74 -17.39
CA GLU A 188 1.98 -9.57 -17.03
C GLU A 188 2.35 -10.62 -15.97
N VAL A 189 1.56 -10.67 -14.90
CA VAL A 189 1.76 -11.66 -13.83
C VAL A 189 1.16 -13.00 -14.24
N LYS A 190 2.01 -13.99 -14.43
CA LYS A 190 1.59 -15.34 -14.82
C LYS A 190 0.71 -15.98 -13.75
N LYS A 191 -0.33 -16.70 -14.19
CA LYS A 191 -1.27 -17.41 -13.30
C LYS A 191 -0.56 -18.28 -12.26
N GLU A 192 0.53 -18.97 -12.64
CA GLU A 192 1.30 -19.80 -11.71
C GLU A 192 1.81 -19.03 -10.49
N ILE A 193 2.21 -17.77 -10.65
CA ILE A 193 2.67 -16.92 -9.55
C ILE A 193 1.48 -16.51 -8.69
N LEU A 194 0.33 -16.19 -9.30
CA LEU A 194 -0.90 -15.87 -8.58
C LEU A 194 -1.39 -17.07 -7.76
N ASP A 195 -1.37 -18.28 -8.33
CA ASP A 195 -1.75 -19.51 -7.62
C ASP A 195 -0.82 -19.77 -6.41
N LYS A 196 0.49 -19.54 -6.54
CA LYS A 196 1.44 -19.61 -5.42
C LYS A 196 1.15 -18.57 -4.36
N THR A 197 0.94 -17.32 -4.77
CA THR A 197 0.59 -16.20 -3.89
C THR A 197 -0.68 -16.48 -3.10
N PHE A 198 -1.71 -16.98 -3.77
CA PHE A 198 -2.96 -17.40 -3.17
C PHE A 198 -2.74 -18.47 -2.09
N ASN A 199 -2.02 -19.55 -2.43
CA ASN A 199 -1.76 -20.65 -1.50
C ASN A 199 -0.95 -20.21 -0.27
N ASP A 200 0.05 -19.33 -0.44
CA ASP A 200 0.85 -18.80 0.67
C ASP A 200 -0.01 -18.04 1.69
N VAL A 201 -0.98 -17.27 1.21
CA VAL A 201 -1.87 -16.49 2.09
C VAL A 201 -3.02 -17.33 2.63
N LEU A 202 -3.60 -18.25 1.84
CA LEU A 202 -4.66 -19.15 2.27
C LEU A 202 -4.21 -20.02 3.47
N ASN A 203 -2.95 -20.46 3.46
CA ASN A 203 -2.38 -21.26 4.53
C ASN A 203 -1.90 -20.41 5.75
N ASN A 204 -2.24 -19.13 5.78
CA ASN A 204 -1.89 -18.23 6.87
C ASN A 204 -3.12 -17.56 7.50
N PRO A 205 -3.80 -18.23 8.47
CA PRO A 205 -5.01 -17.70 9.09
C PRO A 205 -4.82 -16.32 9.74
N ALA A 206 -3.62 -16.02 10.24
CA ALA A 206 -3.32 -14.74 10.82
C ALA A 206 -3.35 -13.60 9.79
N LYS A 207 -3.02 -13.88 8.53
CA LYS A 207 -3.13 -12.92 7.44
C LYS A 207 -4.58 -12.76 6.96
N LEU A 208 -5.33 -13.85 6.85
CA LEU A 208 -6.75 -13.79 6.49
C LEU A 208 -7.59 -12.99 7.50
N ALA A 209 -7.19 -12.99 8.77
CA ALA A 209 -7.87 -12.26 9.84
C ALA A 209 -7.51 -10.76 9.93
N THR A 210 -6.68 -10.23 9.01
CA THR A 210 -6.27 -8.81 9.07
C THR A 210 -7.31 -7.86 8.49
N SER A 211 -8.22 -8.31 7.65
CA SER A 211 -9.25 -7.46 7.03
C SER A 211 -10.42 -7.18 7.98
N SER A 212 -11.08 -6.04 7.82
CA SER A 212 -12.32 -5.69 8.53
C SER A 212 -13.53 -6.52 8.09
N PHE A 213 -13.41 -7.22 6.97
CA PHE A 213 -14.40 -8.13 6.43
C PHE A 213 -13.91 -9.59 6.46
N LYS A 214 -14.87 -10.53 6.45
CA LYS A 214 -14.53 -11.95 6.46
C LYS A 214 -13.84 -12.35 5.15
N THR A 215 -12.62 -12.86 5.26
CA THR A 215 -11.86 -13.38 4.13
C THR A 215 -11.82 -14.89 4.18
N ASP A 216 -12.65 -15.54 3.40
CA ASP A 216 -12.61 -16.98 3.13
C ASP A 216 -11.88 -17.25 1.79
N GLU A 217 -11.79 -18.52 1.41
CA GLU A 217 -11.15 -18.95 0.16
C GLU A 217 -11.76 -18.26 -1.08
N ALA A 218 -13.08 -18.12 -1.13
CA ALA A 218 -13.77 -17.52 -2.27
C ALA A 218 -13.48 -16.02 -2.39
N VAL A 219 -13.46 -15.30 -1.27
CA VAL A 219 -13.06 -13.89 -1.21
C VAL A 219 -11.60 -13.72 -1.64
N LEU A 220 -10.70 -14.55 -1.10
CA LEU A 220 -9.30 -14.50 -1.46
C LEU A 220 -9.06 -14.76 -2.95
N LYS A 221 -9.79 -15.71 -3.57
CA LYS A 221 -9.74 -15.95 -5.03
C LYS A 221 -10.11 -14.71 -5.83
N ARG A 222 -11.16 -13.99 -5.44
CA ARG A 222 -11.56 -12.74 -6.10
C ARG A 222 -10.53 -11.64 -5.94
N ILE A 223 -9.90 -11.52 -4.75
CA ILE A 223 -8.83 -10.54 -4.54
C ILE A 223 -7.60 -10.84 -5.41
N VAL A 224 -7.22 -12.11 -5.52
CA VAL A 224 -6.07 -12.55 -6.33
C VAL A 224 -6.40 -12.61 -7.82
N ASN A 225 -7.68 -12.64 -8.17
CA ASN A 225 -8.20 -12.74 -9.55
C ASN A 225 -7.81 -14.06 -10.24
N ILE A 226 -8.12 -15.21 -9.58
CA ILE A 226 -7.86 -16.58 -10.09
C ILE A 226 -9.11 -17.44 -10.03
#